data_a518d33a740456cbfcfad8c41cb0db86
#
_entry.id   a518d33a740456cbfcfad8c41cb0db86
#
_cell.length_a   1.000
_cell.length_b   1.000
_cell.length_c   1.000
_cell.angle_alpha   90.00
_cell.angle_beta   90.00
_cell.angle_gamma   90.00
#
_symmetry.space_group_name_H-M   'P 1'
#
loop_
_entity.id
_entity.type
_entity.pdbx_description
1 polymer ?
#
loop_
_entity_poly.entity_id
_entity_poly.type
_entity_poly.pdbx_seq_one_letter_code
_entity_poly.pdbx_strand_id
1 'polypeptide(L)'
;MHRDAEISSADFIEIALNGLAGETDDAIVNIVLAQLGTSVEAYAKDSNRDAYREKLANGLWELTQSSAPGSDLQLLISRAFAINAQTADQTAKIRELLNGSAPGLKVDADLRWYFIIALTERGATTKAELDAELAKDNTTTGNLAYETCLAAMPNNEAKAYAFNKVLNEDIVTSVRTALVAGFQRPIQRNLLEPFVNLYFDNLIKAWESKSYEGAAKYVTGFYPNWIVKQSTVDATNAWLSGPGKDSPAVLRKLVRESQDGLIRALKVQALDK
;
A
#
# COMPACT_ATOMS: atom_id res chain seq x y z
N MET A 1 -19.56 10.67 -0.23
CA MET A 1 -20.45 9.61 0.35
C MET A 1 -19.64 8.61 1.19
N HIS A 2 -18.84 7.71 0.64
CA HIS A 2 -18.11 6.73 1.46
C HIS A 2 -17.10 7.39 2.41
N ARG A 3 -16.27 8.30 1.90
CA ARG A 3 -15.31 9.11 2.68
C ARG A 3 -15.95 9.94 3.80
N ASP A 4 -17.23 10.30 3.63
CA ASP A 4 -17.99 11.14 4.59
C ASP A 4 -18.84 10.30 5.53
N ALA A 5 -18.67 8.96 5.48
CA ALA A 5 -19.40 8.01 6.29
C ALA A 5 -20.92 8.02 6.04
N GLU A 6 -21.34 8.08 4.77
CA GLU A 6 -22.74 8.02 4.35
C GLU A 6 -23.15 6.64 3.83
N ILE A 7 -22.18 5.83 3.36
CA ILE A 7 -22.39 4.44 2.95
C ILE A 7 -21.32 3.53 3.56
N SER A 8 -21.65 2.25 3.75
CA SER A 8 -20.73 1.25 4.27
C SER A 8 -19.64 0.86 3.25
N SER A 9 -18.55 0.24 3.74
CA SER A 9 -17.53 -0.33 2.86
C SER A 9 -18.08 -1.45 1.97
N ALA A 10 -19.00 -2.28 2.50
CA ALA A 10 -19.65 -3.34 1.74
C ALA A 10 -20.44 -2.81 0.53
N ASP A 11 -21.29 -1.79 0.78
CA ASP A 11 -22.13 -1.19 -0.27
C ASP A 11 -21.25 -0.48 -1.32
N PHE A 12 -20.20 0.23 -0.87
CA PHE A 12 -19.31 0.91 -1.79
C PHE A 12 -18.56 -0.08 -2.70
N ILE A 13 -18.05 -1.18 -2.17
CA ILE A 13 -17.35 -2.21 -2.96
C ILE A 13 -18.28 -2.77 -4.03
N GLU A 14 -19.53 -3.06 -3.69
CA GLU A 14 -20.52 -3.61 -4.63
C GLU A 14 -20.86 -2.62 -5.75
N ILE A 15 -21.19 -1.37 -5.40
CA ILE A 15 -21.50 -0.32 -6.37
C ILE A 15 -20.31 -0.06 -7.31
N ALA A 16 -19.10 0.01 -6.75
CA ALA A 16 -17.90 0.33 -7.52
C ALA A 16 -17.49 -0.81 -8.46
N LEU A 17 -17.58 -2.09 -8.04
CA LEU A 17 -17.30 -3.24 -8.91
C LEU A 17 -18.28 -3.29 -10.09
N ASN A 18 -19.58 -3.07 -9.83
CA ASN A 18 -20.60 -3.05 -10.87
C ASN A 18 -20.37 -1.89 -11.86
N GLY A 19 -19.94 -0.73 -11.37
CA GLY A 19 -19.64 0.44 -12.22
C GLY A 19 -18.41 0.24 -13.10
N LEU A 20 -17.37 -0.43 -12.60
CA LEU A 20 -16.15 -0.68 -13.36
C LEU A 20 -16.37 -1.55 -14.61
N ALA A 21 -17.35 -2.43 -14.62
CA ALA A 21 -17.63 -3.32 -15.75
C ALA A 21 -18.00 -2.57 -17.05
N GLY A 22 -18.55 -1.36 -16.93
CA GLY A 22 -18.96 -0.53 -18.07
C GLY A 22 -18.13 0.75 -18.25
N GLU A 23 -17.11 0.98 -17.43
CA GLU A 23 -16.32 2.20 -17.48
C GLU A 23 -15.27 2.13 -18.60
N THR A 24 -15.13 3.23 -19.31
CA THR A 24 -14.20 3.36 -20.46
C THR A 24 -13.14 4.44 -20.27
N ASP A 25 -13.26 5.25 -19.22
CA ASP A 25 -12.29 6.30 -18.89
C ASP A 25 -11.27 5.77 -17.85
N ASP A 26 -10.03 5.57 -18.29
CA ASP A 26 -8.95 5.05 -17.46
C ASP A 26 -8.66 5.92 -16.23
N ALA A 27 -8.88 7.23 -16.31
CA ALA A 27 -8.70 8.11 -15.14
C ALA A 27 -9.77 7.84 -14.08
N ILE A 28 -11.02 7.61 -14.50
CA ILE A 28 -12.11 7.22 -13.59
C ILE A 28 -11.84 5.83 -13.01
N VAL A 29 -11.43 4.86 -13.85
CA VAL A 29 -11.04 3.51 -13.40
C VAL A 29 -9.98 3.59 -12.31
N ASN A 30 -8.89 4.32 -12.54
CA ASN A 30 -7.81 4.47 -11.55
C ASN A 30 -8.30 5.08 -10.23
N ILE A 31 -9.15 6.11 -10.28
CA ILE A 31 -9.71 6.75 -9.08
C ILE A 31 -10.57 5.74 -8.30
N VAL A 32 -11.44 5.00 -8.99
CA VAL A 32 -12.35 4.02 -8.36
C VAL A 32 -11.54 2.88 -7.74
N LEU A 33 -10.53 2.35 -8.43
CA LEU A 33 -9.65 1.30 -7.91
C LEU A 33 -8.89 1.75 -6.66
N ALA A 34 -8.38 2.98 -6.65
CA ALA A 34 -7.71 3.55 -5.46
C ALA A 34 -8.68 3.70 -4.28
N GLN A 35 -9.92 4.10 -4.54
CA GLN A 35 -10.96 4.20 -3.51
C GLN A 35 -11.39 2.82 -3.00
N LEU A 36 -11.47 1.81 -3.85
CA LEU A 36 -11.76 0.42 -3.47
C LEU A 36 -10.67 -0.12 -2.53
N GLY A 37 -9.39 0.08 -2.87
CA GLY A 37 -8.29 -0.28 -1.98
C GLY A 37 -8.38 0.43 -0.62
N THR A 38 -8.67 1.74 -0.61
CA THR A 38 -8.86 2.51 0.63
C THR A 38 -10.05 2.01 1.45
N SER A 39 -11.15 1.65 0.77
CA SER A 39 -12.34 1.11 1.40
C SER A 39 -12.05 -0.16 2.20
N VAL A 40 -11.34 -1.10 1.58
CA VAL A 40 -10.94 -2.35 2.23
C VAL A 40 -9.88 -2.09 3.31
N GLU A 41 -8.83 -1.34 2.96
CA GLU A 41 -7.65 -1.28 3.81
C GLU A 41 -7.76 -0.30 4.98
N ALA A 42 -8.48 0.80 4.82
CA ALA A 42 -8.60 1.81 5.87
C ALA A 42 -10.00 1.89 6.49
N TYR A 43 -11.05 1.69 5.69
CA TYR A 43 -12.43 1.98 6.11
C TYR A 43 -13.20 0.76 6.59
N ALA A 44 -12.81 -0.45 6.19
CA ALA A 44 -13.40 -1.68 6.73
C ALA A 44 -12.92 -1.95 8.16
N LYS A 45 -13.84 -2.39 9.05
CA LYS A 45 -13.47 -2.93 10.36
C LYS A 45 -12.53 -4.11 10.22
N ASP A 46 -11.69 -4.33 11.22
CA ASP A 46 -10.77 -5.48 11.26
C ASP A 46 -11.50 -6.82 11.08
N SER A 47 -12.71 -6.94 11.67
CA SER A 47 -13.54 -8.15 11.56
C SER A 47 -14.03 -8.46 10.14
N ASN A 48 -14.18 -7.45 9.29
CA ASN A 48 -14.80 -7.55 7.96
C ASN A 48 -13.77 -7.46 6.83
N ARG A 49 -12.59 -6.92 7.13
CA ARG A 49 -11.57 -6.56 6.12
C ARG A 49 -11.18 -7.71 5.22
N ASP A 50 -10.91 -8.88 5.80
CA ASP A 50 -10.47 -10.03 5.02
C ASP A 50 -11.57 -10.52 4.08
N ALA A 51 -12.82 -10.56 4.53
CA ALA A 51 -13.96 -10.92 3.68
C ALA A 51 -14.17 -9.89 2.54
N TYR A 52 -14.01 -8.60 2.84
CA TYR A 52 -14.14 -7.56 1.82
C TYR A 52 -13.00 -7.58 0.81
N ARG A 53 -11.77 -7.85 1.28
CA ARG A 53 -10.61 -8.01 0.38
C ARG A 53 -10.80 -9.20 -0.55
N GLU A 54 -11.26 -10.32 -0.02
CA GLU A 54 -11.55 -11.51 -0.82
C GLU A 54 -12.65 -11.25 -1.85
N LYS A 55 -13.77 -10.61 -1.45
CA LYS A 55 -14.85 -10.19 -2.36
C LYS A 55 -14.32 -9.28 -3.46
N LEU A 56 -13.53 -8.26 -3.08
CA LEU A 56 -12.93 -7.33 -4.05
C LEU A 56 -12.00 -8.05 -5.02
N ALA A 57 -11.09 -8.88 -4.52
CA ALA A 57 -10.17 -9.62 -5.36
C ALA A 57 -10.90 -10.57 -6.34
N ASN A 58 -11.95 -11.26 -5.90
CA ASN A 58 -12.75 -12.13 -6.77
C ASN A 58 -13.44 -11.31 -7.87
N GLY A 59 -14.07 -10.20 -7.55
CA GLY A 59 -14.69 -9.32 -8.56
C GLY A 59 -13.68 -8.73 -9.54
N LEU A 60 -12.49 -8.33 -9.06
CA LEU A 60 -11.41 -7.85 -9.94
C LEU A 60 -10.86 -8.97 -10.83
N TRP A 61 -10.82 -10.21 -10.35
CA TRP A 61 -10.43 -11.35 -11.17
C TRP A 61 -11.44 -11.60 -12.31
N GLU A 62 -12.74 -11.60 -12.01
CA GLU A 62 -13.79 -11.73 -13.01
C GLU A 62 -13.72 -10.62 -14.07
N LEU A 63 -13.51 -9.38 -13.64
CA LEU A 63 -13.30 -8.24 -14.53
C LEU A 63 -12.01 -8.39 -15.38
N THR A 64 -10.92 -8.91 -14.82
CA THR A 64 -9.68 -9.20 -15.59
C THR A 64 -9.96 -10.18 -16.72
N GLN A 65 -10.77 -11.21 -16.46
CA GLN A 65 -11.10 -12.26 -17.45
C GLN A 65 -12.10 -11.77 -18.51
N SER A 66 -13.01 -10.87 -18.15
CA SER A 66 -14.06 -10.36 -19.05
C SER A 66 -13.65 -9.12 -19.83
N SER A 67 -12.59 -8.43 -19.44
CA SER A 67 -12.07 -7.25 -20.14
C SER A 67 -11.54 -7.62 -21.53
N ALA A 68 -11.65 -6.70 -22.48
CA ALA A 68 -11.12 -6.89 -23.83
C ALA A 68 -9.62 -7.22 -23.78
N PRO A 69 -9.16 -8.29 -24.42
CA PRO A 69 -7.77 -8.71 -24.40
C PRO A 69 -6.81 -7.58 -24.81
N GLY A 70 -5.84 -7.26 -23.96
CA GLY A 70 -4.81 -6.22 -24.22
C GLY A 70 -5.30 -4.79 -24.04
N SER A 71 -6.52 -4.57 -23.50
CA SER A 71 -7.01 -3.23 -23.18
C SER A 71 -6.32 -2.64 -21.94
N ASP A 72 -6.31 -1.31 -21.85
CA ASP A 72 -5.83 -0.59 -20.66
C ASP A 72 -6.65 -0.96 -19.43
N LEU A 73 -7.96 -1.17 -19.58
CA LEU A 73 -8.81 -1.68 -18.52
C LEU A 73 -8.33 -3.03 -17.99
N GLN A 74 -8.01 -4.01 -18.87
CA GLN A 74 -7.48 -5.30 -18.45
C GLN A 74 -6.18 -5.14 -17.64
N LEU A 75 -5.28 -4.25 -18.08
CA LEU A 75 -4.03 -3.94 -17.38
C LEU A 75 -4.29 -3.35 -15.99
N LEU A 76 -5.16 -2.34 -15.90
CA LEU A 76 -5.47 -1.67 -14.63
C LEU A 76 -6.15 -2.61 -13.63
N ILE A 77 -7.12 -3.39 -14.09
CA ILE A 77 -7.85 -4.35 -13.24
C ILE A 77 -6.94 -5.50 -12.78
N SER A 78 -6.07 -6.04 -13.66
CA SER A 78 -5.13 -7.10 -13.26
C SER A 78 -4.11 -6.63 -12.21
N ARG A 79 -3.66 -5.38 -12.29
CA ARG A 79 -2.85 -4.74 -11.25
C ARG A 79 -3.61 -4.63 -9.93
N ALA A 80 -4.84 -4.14 -9.98
CA ALA A 80 -5.69 -4.01 -8.80
C ALA A 80 -6.00 -5.37 -8.16
N PHE A 81 -6.28 -6.40 -8.97
CA PHE A 81 -6.41 -7.77 -8.51
C PHE A 81 -5.17 -8.24 -7.73
N ALA A 82 -3.98 -8.05 -8.30
CA ALA A 82 -2.74 -8.50 -7.69
C ALA A 82 -2.48 -7.86 -6.32
N ILE A 83 -2.82 -6.58 -6.13
CA ILE A 83 -2.69 -5.90 -4.83
C ILE A 83 -3.68 -6.46 -3.80
N ASN A 84 -4.92 -6.75 -4.21
CA ASN A 84 -6.00 -7.14 -3.30
C ASN A 84 -6.10 -8.65 -3.07
N ALA A 85 -5.42 -9.49 -3.84
CA ALA A 85 -5.37 -10.94 -3.64
C ALA A 85 -4.84 -11.28 -2.24
N GLN A 86 -5.41 -12.32 -1.58
CA GLN A 86 -4.93 -12.75 -0.26
C GLN A 86 -4.96 -14.26 -0.05
N THR A 87 -5.87 -14.99 -0.73
CA THR A 87 -5.95 -16.44 -0.60
C THR A 87 -4.84 -17.13 -1.40
N ALA A 88 -4.57 -18.41 -1.08
CA ALA A 88 -3.59 -19.19 -1.83
C ALA A 88 -3.98 -19.33 -3.31
N ASP A 89 -5.26 -19.51 -3.61
CA ASP A 89 -5.79 -19.57 -4.99
C ASP A 89 -5.58 -18.24 -5.72
N GLN A 90 -5.94 -17.11 -5.09
CA GLN A 90 -5.71 -15.80 -5.68
C GLN A 90 -4.22 -15.50 -5.88
N THR A 91 -3.35 -15.94 -4.97
CA THR A 91 -1.89 -15.83 -5.11
C THR A 91 -1.37 -16.65 -6.29
N ALA A 92 -1.92 -17.86 -6.49
CA ALA A 92 -1.60 -18.69 -7.67
C ALA A 92 -2.00 -17.98 -8.98
N LYS A 93 -3.17 -17.33 -9.01
CA LYS A 93 -3.61 -16.53 -10.18
C LYS A 93 -2.67 -15.36 -10.49
N ILE A 94 -2.06 -14.71 -9.48
CA ILE A 94 -1.00 -13.70 -9.75
C ILE A 94 0.20 -14.36 -10.46
N ARG A 95 0.58 -15.56 -10.06
CA ARG A 95 1.67 -16.33 -10.68
C ARG A 95 1.32 -16.68 -12.14
N GLU A 96 0.08 -17.04 -12.41
CA GLU A 96 -0.43 -17.29 -13.76
C GLU A 96 -0.35 -16.02 -14.62
N LEU A 97 -0.80 -14.88 -14.12
CA LEU A 97 -0.70 -13.58 -14.81
C LEU A 97 0.76 -13.25 -15.14
N LEU A 98 1.68 -13.41 -14.18
CA LEU A 98 3.12 -13.19 -14.35
C LEU A 98 3.69 -14.06 -15.48
N ASN A 99 3.17 -15.27 -15.66
CA ASN A 99 3.56 -16.21 -16.70
C ASN A 99 2.83 -16.00 -18.04
N GLY A 100 2.01 -14.94 -18.16
CA GLY A 100 1.35 -14.57 -19.40
C GLY A 100 0.09 -15.38 -19.71
N SER A 101 -0.63 -15.89 -18.71
CA SER A 101 -1.85 -16.69 -18.90
C SER A 101 -3.06 -15.88 -19.38
N ALA A 102 -3.08 -14.56 -19.16
CA ALA A 102 -4.20 -13.71 -19.58
C ALA A 102 -4.05 -13.32 -21.07
N PRO A 103 -5.01 -13.72 -21.95
CA PRO A 103 -4.92 -13.39 -23.35
C PRO A 103 -4.83 -11.88 -23.59
N GLY A 104 -3.87 -11.47 -24.45
CA GLY A 104 -3.65 -10.07 -24.83
C GLY A 104 -2.91 -9.22 -23.78
N LEU A 105 -2.84 -9.62 -22.52
CA LEU A 105 -2.10 -8.89 -21.50
C LEU A 105 -0.60 -9.00 -21.75
N LYS A 106 0.04 -7.90 -22.17
CA LYS A 106 1.48 -7.84 -22.37
C LYS A 106 2.19 -7.66 -21.04
N VAL A 107 2.86 -8.72 -20.57
CA VAL A 107 3.62 -8.71 -19.33
C VAL A 107 5.04 -8.22 -19.59
N ASP A 108 5.21 -6.90 -19.67
CA ASP A 108 6.51 -6.22 -19.79
C ASP A 108 7.26 -6.18 -18.45
N ALA A 109 8.43 -5.55 -18.42
CA ALA A 109 9.27 -5.50 -17.21
C ALA A 109 8.55 -4.81 -16.04
N ASP A 110 7.83 -3.72 -16.29
CA ASP A 110 7.10 -2.98 -15.24
C ASP A 110 5.97 -3.81 -14.63
N LEU A 111 5.18 -4.46 -15.47
CA LEU A 111 4.08 -5.31 -15.00
C LEU A 111 4.61 -6.58 -14.30
N ARG A 112 5.74 -7.14 -14.76
CA ARG A 112 6.42 -8.25 -14.07
C ARG A 112 6.80 -7.87 -12.66
N TRP A 113 7.48 -6.74 -12.49
CA TRP A 113 7.84 -6.26 -11.14
C TRP A 113 6.61 -5.98 -10.28
N TYR A 114 5.54 -5.48 -10.88
CA TYR A 114 4.29 -5.25 -10.15
C TYR A 114 3.73 -6.55 -9.54
N PHE A 115 3.66 -7.62 -10.34
CA PHE A 115 3.20 -8.92 -9.86
C PHE A 115 4.19 -9.56 -8.88
N ILE A 116 5.49 -9.41 -9.10
CA ILE A 116 6.53 -9.93 -8.19
C ILE A 116 6.45 -9.24 -6.83
N ILE A 117 6.25 -7.93 -6.77
CA ILE A 117 6.03 -7.19 -5.51
C ILE A 117 4.78 -7.73 -4.79
N ALA A 118 3.68 -7.93 -5.52
CA ALA A 118 2.45 -8.49 -4.96
C ALA A 118 2.62 -9.92 -4.43
N LEU A 119 3.41 -10.75 -5.10
CA LEU A 119 3.78 -12.09 -4.62
C LEU A 119 4.70 -12.01 -3.39
N THR A 120 5.66 -11.08 -3.40
CA THR A 120 6.65 -10.92 -2.33
C THR A 120 5.97 -10.54 -1.00
N GLU A 121 5.04 -9.59 -1.03
CA GLU A 121 4.35 -9.16 0.20
C GLU A 121 3.50 -10.27 0.85
N ARG A 122 3.22 -11.33 0.10
CA ARG A 122 2.50 -12.56 0.56
C ARG A 122 3.43 -13.71 0.91
N GLY A 123 4.76 -13.51 0.82
CA GLY A 123 5.75 -14.57 1.05
C GLY A 123 5.78 -15.63 -0.04
N ALA A 124 5.23 -15.33 -1.22
CA ALA A 124 5.17 -16.24 -2.36
C ALA A 124 6.36 -16.12 -3.32
N THR A 125 7.43 -15.42 -2.92
CA THR A 125 8.72 -15.34 -3.64
C THR A 125 9.86 -15.62 -2.68
N THR A 126 10.97 -16.10 -3.25
CA THR A 126 12.24 -16.24 -2.55
C THR A 126 13.21 -15.14 -2.93
N LYS A 127 14.23 -14.88 -2.09
CA LYS A 127 15.32 -13.95 -2.45
C LYS A 127 15.99 -14.33 -3.76
N ALA A 128 16.20 -15.63 -4.00
CA ALA A 128 16.81 -16.12 -5.24
C ALA A 128 15.97 -15.80 -6.49
N GLU A 129 14.63 -15.86 -6.39
CA GLU A 129 13.75 -15.43 -7.48
C GLU A 129 13.86 -13.93 -7.74
N LEU A 130 13.96 -13.11 -6.69
CA LEU A 130 14.14 -11.66 -6.82
C LEU A 130 15.49 -11.33 -7.46
N ASP A 131 16.57 -11.99 -7.03
CA ASP A 131 17.91 -11.82 -7.62
C ASP A 131 17.93 -12.21 -9.09
N ALA A 132 17.25 -13.30 -9.45
CA ALA A 132 17.13 -13.75 -10.83
C ALA A 132 16.31 -12.79 -11.71
N GLU A 133 15.29 -12.14 -11.15
CA GLU A 133 14.52 -11.13 -11.89
C GLU A 133 15.32 -9.83 -12.06
N LEU A 134 16.05 -9.40 -11.03
CA LEU A 134 16.95 -8.25 -11.13
C LEU A 134 18.06 -8.47 -12.18
N ALA A 135 18.57 -9.69 -12.30
CA ALA A 135 19.56 -10.01 -13.32
C ALA A 135 19.01 -9.87 -14.76
N LYS A 136 17.69 -10.02 -14.96
CA LYS A 136 17.04 -9.79 -16.26
C LYS A 136 16.75 -8.31 -16.52
N ASP A 137 16.53 -7.53 -15.47
CA ASP A 137 16.19 -6.10 -15.53
C ASP A 137 17.08 -5.28 -14.58
N ASN A 138 18.38 -5.20 -14.89
CA ASN A 138 19.35 -4.42 -14.13
C ASN A 138 19.30 -2.92 -14.53
N THR A 139 18.10 -2.37 -14.68
CA THR A 139 17.84 -0.95 -14.90
C THR A 139 17.68 -0.21 -13.57
N THR A 140 17.62 1.12 -13.62
CA THR A 140 17.27 1.92 -12.44
C THR A 140 15.90 1.53 -11.89
N THR A 141 14.91 1.34 -12.75
CA THR A 141 13.54 0.93 -12.38
C THR A 141 13.54 -0.46 -11.75
N GLY A 142 14.23 -1.43 -12.34
CA GLY A 142 14.37 -2.79 -11.80
C GLY A 142 15.03 -2.80 -10.42
N ASN A 143 16.09 -2.01 -10.23
CA ASN A 143 16.74 -1.86 -8.92
C ASN A 143 15.79 -1.26 -7.86
N LEU A 144 14.98 -0.26 -8.21
CA LEU A 144 13.98 0.31 -7.29
C LEU A 144 12.87 -0.69 -6.95
N ALA A 145 12.41 -1.46 -7.93
CA ALA A 145 11.42 -2.52 -7.70
C ALA A 145 11.98 -3.62 -6.80
N TYR A 146 13.25 -4.00 -6.98
CA TYR A 146 13.95 -4.94 -6.10
C TYR A 146 14.06 -4.43 -4.66
N GLU A 147 14.44 -3.15 -4.43
CA GLU A 147 14.44 -2.53 -3.09
C GLU A 147 13.04 -2.53 -2.47
N THR A 148 12.00 -2.29 -3.29
CA THR A 148 10.60 -2.41 -2.84
C THR A 148 10.28 -3.84 -2.39
N CYS A 149 10.71 -4.86 -3.15
CA CYS A 149 10.54 -6.26 -2.78
C CYS A 149 11.24 -6.60 -1.46
N LEU A 150 12.51 -6.19 -1.29
CA LEU A 150 13.24 -6.45 -0.05
C LEU A 150 12.52 -5.88 1.18
N ALA A 151 11.95 -4.69 1.07
CA ALA A 151 11.16 -4.04 2.13
C ALA A 151 9.75 -4.65 2.29
N ALA A 152 9.20 -5.29 1.25
CA ALA A 152 7.88 -5.90 1.23
C ALA A 152 7.86 -7.36 1.73
N MET A 153 9.00 -7.99 1.94
CA MET A 153 9.03 -9.34 2.53
C MET A 153 8.28 -9.37 3.86
N PRO A 154 7.45 -10.41 4.12
CA PRO A 154 6.57 -10.47 5.29
C PRO A 154 7.30 -10.96 6.54
N ASN A 155 8.35 -10.25 6.95
CA ASN A 155 9.11 -10.53 8.16
C ASN A 155 9.64 -9.25 8.84
N ASN A 156 10.01 -9.35 10.10
CA ASN A 156 10.47 -8.23 10.90
C ASN A 156 11.79 -7.64 10.38
N GLU A 157 12.67 -8.48 9.85
CA GLU A 157 13.98 -8.08 9.33
C GLU A 157 13.82 -7.13 8.13
N ALA A 158 12.90 -7.45 7.22
CA ALA A 158 12.61 -6.60 6.06
C ALA A 158 12.02 -5.24 6.47
N LYS A 159 11.13 -5.23 7.47
CA LYS A 159 10.57 -3.98 8.00
C LYS A 159 11.65 -3.15 8.71
N ALA A 160 12.47 -3.77 9.54
CA ALA A 160 13.58 -3.11 10.20
C ALA A 160 14.62 -2.59 9.20
N TYR A 161 14.94 -3.36 8.16
CA TYR A 161 15.83 -2.94 7.07
C TYR A 161 15.36 -1.63 6.43
N ALA A 162 14.11 -1.60 5.95
CA ALA A 162 13.57 -0.42 5.28
C ALA A 162 13.51 0.80 6.21
N PHE A 163 13.01 0.62 7.44
CA PHE A 163 12.89 1.69 8.43
C PHE A 163 14.26 2.29 8.79
N ASN A 164 15.23 1.43 9.14
CA ASN A 164 16.56 1.86 9.55
C ASN A 164 17.35 2.50 8.41
N LYS A 165 17.27 1.96 7.20
CA LYS A 165 17.95 2.50 6.02
C LYS A 165 17.44 3.91 5.69
N VAL A 166 16.12 4.12 5.70
CA VAL A 166 15.53 5.45 5.49
C VAL A 166 15.84 6.41 6.63
N LEU A 167 15.86 5.94 7.89
CA LEU A 167 16.13 6.79 9.05
C LEU A 167 17.60 7.21 9.14
N ASN A 168 18.54 6.30 8.91
CA ASN A 168 19.94 6.48 9.30
C ASN A 168 20.89 6.76 8.13
N GLU A 169 20.49 6.47 6.88
CA GLU A 169 21.35 6.62 5.72
C GLU A 169 20.97 7.85 4.87
N ASP A 170 21.98 8.43 4.21
CA ASP A 170 21.76 9.44 3.17
C ASP A 170 21.58 8.75 1.82
N ILE A 171 20.33 8.42 1.51
CA ILE A 171 19.92 7.73 0.28
C ILE A 171 19.13 8.66 -0.63
N VAL A 172 19.24 8.44 -1.95
CA VAL A 172 18.49 9.22 -2.94
C VAL A 172 16.97 9.02 -2.78
N THR A 173 16.21 10.05 -3.16
CA THR A 173 14.75 10.09 -2.97
C THR A 173 14.02 8.90 -3.59
N SER A 174 14.45 8.43 -4.76
CA SER A 174 13.83 7.27 -5.43
C SER A 174 13.97 5.99 -4.60
N VAL A 175 15.14 5.71 -4.05
CA VAL A 175 15.37 4.55 -3.16
C VAL A 175 14.56 4.68 -1.88
N ARG A 176 14.52 5.88 -1.29
CA ARG A 176 13.68 6.16 -0.11
C ARG A 176 12.20 5.88 -0.39
N THR A 177 11.71 6.30 -1.57
CA THR A 177 10.33 6.04 -2.00
C THR A 177 10.06 4.55 -2.16
N ALA A 178 10.98 3.81 -2.79
CA ALA A 178 10.87 2.36 -2.97
C ALA A 178 10.80 1.62 -1.63
N LEU A 179 11.68 1.96 -0.68
CA LEU A 179 11.71 1.36 0.66
C LEU A 179 10.44 1.66 1.46
N VAL A 180 9.95 2.90 1.43
CA VAL A 180 8.68 3.28 2.07
C VAL A 180 7.51 2.51 1.45
N ALA A 181 7.46 2.39 0.12
CA ALA A 181 6.41 1.65 -0.57
C ALA A 181 6.42 0.16 -0.19
N GLY A 182 7.60 -0.47 -0.08
CA GLY A 182 7.74 -1.86 0.36
C GLY A 182 7.44 -2.05 1.85
N PHE A 183 7.79 -1.08 2.71
CA PHE A 183 7.46 -1.11 4.12
C PHE A 183 5.94 -1.03 4.36
N GLN A 184 5.26 -0.07 3.74
CA GLN A 184 3.85 0.26 3.96
C GLN A 184 2.91 -0.72 3.22
N ARG A 185 2.93 -1.99 3.63
CA ARG A 185 2.05 -3.03 3.08
C ARG A 185 0.86 -3.29 4.02
N PRO A 186 -0.36 -2.85 3.66
CA PRO A 186 -1.53 -2.96 4.55
C PRO A 186 -1.89 -4.40 4.91
N ILE A 187 -1.59 -5.37 4.06
CA ILE A 187 -1.78 -6.80 4.35
C ILE A 187 -0.86 -7.30 5.50
N GLN A 188 0.18 -6.53 5.84
CA GLN A 188 1.20 -6.87 6.85
C GLN A 188 1.09 -5.98 8.10
N ARG A 189 -0.12 -5.52 8.49
CA ARG A 189 -0.33 -4.61 9.63
C ARG A 189 0.33 -5.08 10.93
N ASN A 190 0.26 -6.36 11.21
CA ASN A 190 0.89 -6.96 12.38
C ASN A 190 2.42 -6.72 12.45
N LEU A 191 3.09 -6.63 11.29
CA LEU A 191 4.51 -6.32 11.19
C LEU A 191 4.78 -4.82 11.26
N LEU A 192 3.78 -3.96 10.99
CA LEU A 192 3.91 -2.50 11.04
C LEU A 192 3.62 -1.95 12.45
N GLU A 193 2.78 -2.62 13.22
CA GLU A 193 2.35 -2.15 14.55
C GLU A 193 3.52 -1.85 15.51
N PRO A 194 4.59 -2.67 15.59
CA PRO A 194 5.75 -2.38 16.44
C PRO A 194 6.49 -1.09 16.08
N PHE A 195 6.33 -0.59 14.85
CA PHE A 195 6.99 0.64 14.38
C PHE A 195 6.24 1.93 14.74
N VAL A 196 5.02 1.85 15.29
CA VAL A 196 4.25 3.05 15.67
C VAL A 196 5.02 3.92 16.66
N ASN A 197 5.51 3.35 17.75
CA ASN A 197 6.30 4.12 18.74
C ASN A 197 7.64 4.56 18.16
N LEU A 198 8.33 3.67 17.44
CA LEU A 198 9.60 3.98 16.79
C LEU A 198 9.48 5.16 15.80
N TYR A 199 8.36 5.28 15.11
CA TYR A 199 8.09 6.42 14.25
C TYR A 199 8.08 7.73 15.03
N PHE A 200 7.30 7.83 16.11
CA PHE A 200 7.19 9.04 16.91
C PHE A 200 8.50 9.39 17.63
N ASP A 201 9.20 8.40 18.14
CA ASP A 201 10.49 8.57 18.83
C ASP A 201 11.58 9.15 17.91
N ASN A 202 11.49 8.90 16.61
CA ASN A 202 12.51 9.32 15.65
C ASN A 202 12.11 10.52 14.77
N LEU A 203 10.91 11.09 14.93
CA LEU A 203 10.43 12.20 14.09
C LEU A 203 11.36 13.42 14.11
N ILE A 204 11.80 13.85 15.30
CA ILE A 204 12.69 15.01 15.45
C ILE A 204 14.05 14.70 14.82
N LYS A 205 14.64 13.54 15.16
CA LYS A 205 15.90 13.10 14.56
C LYS A 205 15.85 13.08 13.04
N ALA A 206 14.79 12.50 12.46
CA ALA A 206 14.62 12.42 11.02
C ALA A 206 14.47 13.80 10.38
N TRP A 207 13.79 14.73 11.06
CA TRP A 207 13.60 16.10 10.60
C TRP A 207 14.90 16.91 10.59
N GLU A 208 15.71 16.77 11.62
CA GLU A 208 16.96 17.53 11.80
C GLU A 208 18.13 16.99 10.99
N SER A 209 18.16 15.67 10.75
CA SER A 209 19.30 15.00 10.10
C SER A 209 19.21 14.92 8.57
N LYS A 210 18.10 15.31 7.95
CA LYS A 210 17.86 15.12 6.51
C LYS A 210 17.53 16.44 5.81
N SER A 211 17.66 16.45 4.47
CA SER A 211 17.05 17.51 3.66
C SER A 211 15.55 17.56 3.92
N TYR A 212 14.92 18.72 3.65
CA TYR A 212 13.47 18.88 3.79
C TYR A 212 12.68 17.78 3.08
N GLU A 213 13.04 17.46 1.84
CA GLU A 213 12.38 16.40 1.06
C GLU A 213 12.54 15.02 1.72
N GLY A 214 13.74 14.70 2.18
CA GLY A 214 14.03 13.46 2.88
C GLY A 214 13.27 13.33 4.19
N ALA A 215 13.24 14.40 4.99
CA ALA A 215 12.50 14.47 6.24
C ALA A 215 10.98 14.38 6.01
N ALA A 216 10.43 15.15 5.07
CA ALA A 216 9.01 15.10 4.72
C ALA A 216 8.59 13.69 4.26
N LYS A 217 9.45 13.01 3.48
CA LYS A 217 9.21 11.63 3.04
C LYS A 217 9.22 10.63 4.20
N TYR A 218 10.10 10.82 5.20
CA TYR A 218 10.05 10.03 6.42
C TYR A 218 8.74 10.28 7.19
N VAL A 219 8.41 11.55 7.43
CA VAL A 219 7.23 11.95 8.22
C VAL A 219 5.93 11.42 7.62
N THR A 220 5.74 11.60 6.32
CA THR A 220 4.49 11.16 5.65
C THR A 220 4.51 9.69 5.28
N GLY A 221 5.69 9.15 4.93
CA GLY A 221 5.84 7.81 4.41
C GLY A 221 5.80 6.71 5.49
N PHE A 222 6.31 6.98 6.69
CA PHE A 222 6.25 6.03 7.81
C PHE A 222 5.15 6.31 8.82
N TYR A 223 4.33 7.37 8.61
CA TYR A 223 3.17 7.56 9.45
C TYR A 223 2.31 6.28 9.46
N PRO A 224 1.85 5.80 10.63
CA PRO A 224 1.18 4.49 10.74
C PRO A 224 -0.26 4.50 10.20
N ASN A 225 -0.44 4.87 8.93
CA ASN A 225 -1.73 5.02 8.26
C ASN A 225 -2.58 3.74 8.27
N TRP A 226 -1.93 2.58 8.28
CA TRP A 226 -2.61 1.29 8.24
C TRP A 226 -2.96 0.73 9.63
N ILE A 227 -2.46 1.38 10.70
CA ILE A 227 -2.83 1.04 12.07
C ILE A 227 -3.98 1.95 12.51
N VAL A 228 -5.17 1.67 11.96
CA VAL A 228 -6.38 2.47 12.15
C VAL A 228 -6.98 2.16 13.52
N LYS A 229 -6.37 2.71 14.57
CA LYS A 229 -6.75 2.53 15.97
C LYS A 229 -6.79 3.87 16.68
N GLN A 230 -7.66 4.00 17.68
CA GLN A 230 -7.70 5.20 18.55
C GLN A 230 -6.34 5.43 19.20
N SER A 231 -5.64 4.37 19.61
CA SER A 231 -4.30 4.46 20.21
C SER A 231 -3.27 5.15 19.30
N THR A 232 -3.37 5.01 17.97
CA THR A 232 -2.50 5.73 17.02
C THR A 232 -2.83 7.22 16.98
N VAL A 233 -4.09 7.59 17.06
CA VAL A 233 -4.53 8.99 17.19
C VAL A 233 -4.02 9.59 18.50
N ASP A 234 -4.14 8.84 19.61
CA ASP A 234 -3.70 9.27 20.93
C ASP A 234 -2.16 9.45 20.97
N ALA A 235 -1.40 8.53 20.37
CA ALA A 235 0.05 8.66 20.24
C ALA A 235 0.44 9.91 19.40
N THR A 236 -0.29 10.21 18.33
CA THR A 236 -0.09 11.43 17.54
C THR A 236 -0.34 12.69 18.38
N ASN A 237 -1.44 12.71 19.13
CA ASN A 237 -1.77 13.84 20.01
C ASN A 237 -0.76 14.03 21.13
N ALA A 238 -0.29 12.91 21.73
CA ALA A 238 0.76 12.93 22.75
C ALA A 238 2.06 13.50 22.20
N TRP A 239 2.46 13.11 21.00
CA TRP A 239 3.64 13.67 20.36
C TRP A 239 3.47 15.17 20.07
N LEU A 240 2.35 15.60 19.48
CA LEU A 240 2.06 17.01 19.16
C LEU A 240 2.00 17.93 20.38
N SER A 241 1.57 17.43 21.53
CA SER A 241 1.49 18.18 22.79
C SER A 241 2.71 18.04 23.70
N GLY A 242 3.54 17.03 23.45
CA GLY A 242 4.76 16.72 24.20
C GLY A 242 6.02 16.99 23.37
N PRO A 243 6.76 15.95 22.91
CA PRO A 243 8.06 16.12 22.24
C PRO A 243 7.99 17.02 20.99
N GLY A 244 6.91 16.96 20.23
CA GLY A 244 6.73 17.74 18.99
C GLY A 244 6.18 19.16 19.20
N LYS A 245 5.88 19.57 20.43
CA LYS A 245 5.21 20.84 20.74
C LYS A 245 5.90 22.05 20.14
N ASP A 246 7.22 22.10 20.30
CA ASP A 246 8.07 23.22 19.86
C ASP A 246 8.78 22.95 18.52
N SER A 247 8.43 21.86 17.85
CA SER A 247 8.95 21.53 16.52
C SER A 247 8.50 22.53 15.46
N PRO A 248 9.21 22.63 14.30
CA PRO A 248 8.81 23.51 13.21
C PRO A 248 7.34 23.32 12.79
N ALA A 249 6.65 24.43 12.52
CA ALA A 249 5.22 24.41 12.17
C ALA A 249 4.90 23.48 10.99
N VAL A 250 5.82 23.41 10.00
CA VAL A 250 5.66 22.53 8.84
C VAL A 250 5.71 21.06 9.22
N LEU A 251 6.59 20.64 10.13
CA LEU A 251 6.64 19.26 10.64
C LEU A 251 5.32 18.90 11.34
N ARG A 252 4.87 19.77 12.25
CA ARG A 252 3.58 19.56 12.95
C ARG A 252 2.40 19.51 11.99
N LYS A 253 2.43 20.31 10.92
CA LYS A 253 1.39 20.28 9.86
C LYS A 253 1.36 18.93 9.15
N LEU A 254 2.49 18.41 8.70
CA LEU A 254 2.57 17.11 8.02
C LEU A 254 2.03 15.97 8.90
N VAL A 255 2.36 15.98 10.20
CA VAL A 255 1.87 14.99 11.16
C VAL A 255 0.34 15.09 11.34
N ARG A 256 -0.21 16.31 11.44
CA ARG A 256 -1.67 16.52 11.54
C ARG A 256 -2.42 16.09 10.28
N GLU A 257 -1.89 16.42 9.11
CA GLU A 257 -2.50 16.03 7.83
C GLU A 257 -2.54 14.50 7.68
N SER A 258 -1.51 13.80 8.15
CA SER A 258 -1.52 12.34 8.19
C SER A 258 -2.56 11.80 9.21
N GLN A 259 -2.68 12.43 10.37
CA GLN A 259 -3.67 12.07 11.39
C GLN A 259 -5.12 12.25 10.91
N ASP A 260 -5.40 13.28 10.10
CA ASP A 260 -6.76 13.52 9.57
C ASP A 260 -7.28 12.32 8.76
N GLY A 261 -6.40 11.67 8.01
CA GLY A 261 -6.73 10.44 7.29
C GLY A 261 -7.16 9.30 8.23
N LEU A 262 -6.43 9.15 9.33
CA LEU A 262 -6.69 8.11 10.33
C LEU A 262 -8.01 8.37 11.10
N ILE A 263 -8.25 9.62 11.52
CA ILE A 263 -9.50 10.02 12.19
C ILE A 263 -10.70 9.76 11.28
N ARG A 264 -10.57 10.11 10.00
CA ARG A 264 -11.60 9.83 9.01
C ARG A 264 -11.86 8.33 8.85
N ALA A 265 -10.80 7.53 8.77
CA ALA A 265 -10.92 6.07 8.67
C ALA A 265 -11.68 5.49 9.87
N LEU A 266 -11.36 5.90 11.09
CA LEU A 266 -12.07 5.48 12.30
C LEU A 266 -13.56 5.87 12.27
N LYS A 267 -13.88 7.07 11.76
CA LYS A 267 -15.27 7.51 11.61
C LYS A 267 -16.05 6.63 10.63
N VAL A 268 -15.43 6.27 9.50
CA VAL A 268 -16.06 5.41 8.50
C VAL A 268 -16.21 3.97 9.02
N GLN A 269 -15.20 3.43 9.70
CA GLN A 269 -15.28 2.11 10.35
C GLN A 269 -16.44 1.98 11.34
N ALA A 270 -16.85 3.07 11.97
CA ALA A 270 -17.99 3.06 12.91
C ALA A 270 -19.32 2.71 12.22
N LEU A 271 -19.45 2.93 10.91
CA LEU A 271 -20.63 2.56 10.11
C LEU A 271 -20.58 1.11 9.61
N ASP A 272 -19.40 0.54 9.55
CA ASP A 272 -19.20 -0.83 9.02
C ASP A 272 -19.76 -1.82 10.06
N LYS A 273 -20.81 -2.56 9.70
CA LYS A 273 -21.59 -3.42 10.63
C LYS A 273 -21.05 -4.83 10.66
#